data_71e335c4282864c2d9fbdde938300484
#
_entry.id   71e335c4282864c2d9fbdde938300484
#
_cell.length_a   1.000
_cell.length_b   1.000
_cell.length_c   1.000
_cell.angle_alpha   90.00
_cell.angle_beta   90.00
_cell.angle_gamma   90.00
#
_symmetry.space_group_name_H-M   'P 1'
#
loop_
_entity.id
_entity.type
_entity.pdbx_description
1 polymer ?
#
loop_
_entity_poly.entity_id
_entity_poly.type
_entity_poly.pdbx_seq_one_letter_code
_entity_poly.pdbx_strand_id
1 'polypeptide(L)'
;IKITIIVVLVLLYGEHFGMSLSGLLTFGGIGGLAVGMAGKDILSNFFSGIMLYFDRPFSIGDWIRSPDRNIEGTVAEIGWRITKITTFDNRPLYVPNSLFSSISVENPGRMTNRRITTTIGLRYEDAAKVGVIVEAVREMLKNHPAIDQRQTLLVYFNQFADSSLNIMVYCFTKTTV
;
A
#
# COMPACT_ATOMS: atom_id res chain seq x y z
N ILE A 1 25.56 -26.92 11.28
CA ILE A 1 26.50 -27.94 11.81
C ILE A 1 27.81 -27.96 11.02
N LYS A 2 27.83 -28.22 9.67
CA LYS A 2 29.09 -28.29 8.89
C LYS A 2 29.88 -26.96 8.91
N ILE A 3 29.20 -25.83 8.72
CA ILE A 3 29.86 -24.51 8.74
C ILE A 3 30.42 -24.21 10.13
N THR A 4 29.68 -24.51 11.20
CA THR A 4 30.14 -24.33 12.57
C THR A 4 31.38 -25.17 12.86
N ILE A 5 31.39 -26.42 12.42
CA ILE A 5 32.55 -27.31 12.56
C ILE A 5 33.77 -26.74 11.81
N ILE A 6 33.57 -26.27 10.57
CA ILE A 6 34.65 -25.66 9.75
C ILE A 6 35.22 -24.42 10.47
N VAL A 7 34.36 -23.53 10.99
CA VAL A 7 34.80 -22.35 11.73
C VAL A 7 35.62 -22.73 12.97
N VAL A 8 35.11 -23.69 13.76
CA VAL A 8 35.85 -24.19 14.93
C VAL A 8 37.20 -24.81 14.54
N LEU A 9 37.23 -25.60 13.49
CA LEU A 9 38.50 -26.17 12.98
C LEU A 9 39.48 -25.09 12.55
N VAL A 10 39.02 -24.08 11.81
CA VAL A 10 39.88 -22.94 11.37
C VAL A 10 40.41 -22.17 12.58
N LEU A 11 39.63 -21.97 13.64
CA LEU A 11 40.10 -21.33 14.87
C LEU A 11 41.15 -22.18 15.58
N LEU A 12 40.91 -23.46 15.75
CA LEU A 12 41.87 -24.39 16.42
C LEU A 12 43.19 -24.56 15.66
N TYR A 13 43.12 -24.76 14.34
CA TYR A 13 44.30 -24.87 13.51
C TYR A 13 45.05 -23.53 13.39
N GLY A 14 44.32 -22.40 13.31
CA GLY A 14 44.92 -21.08 13.26
C GLY A 14 45.75 -20.77 14.50
N GLU A 15 45.28 -21.13 15.69
CA GLU A 15 46.04 -21.01 16.93
C GLU A 15 47.30 -21.90 16.93
N HIS A 16 47.20 -23.11 16.40
CA HIS A 16 48.35 -24.03 16.26
C HIS A 16 49.45 -23.50 15.32
N PHE A 17 49.11 -22.71 14.31
CA PHE A 17 50.01 -22.04 13.39
C PHE A 17 50.53 -20.68 13.92
N GLY A 18 50.29 -20.36 15.19
CA GLY A 18 50.77 -19.14 15.82
C GLY A 18 49.97 -17.87 15.46
N MET A 19 48.80 -18.00 14.86
CA MET A 19 47.90 -16.87 14.63
C MET A 19 47.18 -16.53 15.92
N SER A 20 47.15 -15.23 16.28
CA SER A 20 46.42 -14.83 17.49
C SER A 20 44.92 -15.07 17.33
N LEU A 21 44.30 -15.71 18.30
CA LEU A 21 42.87 -15.98 18.34
C LEU A 21 42.03 -14.67 18.19
N SER A 22 42.51 -13.59 18.83
CA SER A 22 41.92 -12.26 18.71
C SER A 22 41.97 -11.72 17.28
N GLY A 23 43.06 -11.96 16.57
CA GLY A 23 43.22 -11.60 15.16
C GLY A 23 42.20 -12.35 14.25
N LEU A 24 42.11 -13.67 14.46
CA LEU A 24 41.15 -14.51 13.72
C LEU A 24 39.69 -14.11 13.98
N LEU A 25 39.33 -13.83 15.25
CA LEU A 25 38.02 -13.36 15.61
C LEU A 25 37.71 -11.98 15.02
N THR A 26 38.67 -11.07 15.06
CA THR A 26 38.52 -9.73 14.46
C THR A 26 38.32 -9.82 12.95
N PHE A 27 39.13 -10.59 12.27
CA PHE A 27 39.06 -10.77 10.82
C PHE A 27 37.76 -11.47 10.41
N GLY A 28 37.36 -12.52 11.16
CA GLY A 28 36.08 -13.22 10.96
C GLY A 28 34.88 -12.34 11.25
N GLY A 29 34.97 -11.47 12.27
CA GLY A 29 33.92 -10.49 12.60
C GLY A 29 33.74 -9.43 11.53
N ILE A 30 34.83 -8.85 11.04
CA ILE A 30 34.76 -7.86 9.94
C ILE A 30 34.27 -8.53 8.65
N GLY A 31 34.78 -9.73 8.32
CA GLY A 31 34.36 -10.50 7.16
C GLY A 31 32.91 -10.90 7.24
N GLY A 32 32.44 -11.33 8.41
CA GLY A 32 31.03 -11.64 8.69
C GLY A 32 30.12 -10.43 8.55
N LEU A 33 30.57 -9.25 9.01
CA LEU A 33 29.84 -8.00 8.85
C LEU A 33 29.72 -7.63 7.36
N ALA A 34 30.81 -7.74 6.61
CA ALA A 34 30.81 -7.44 5.16
C ALA A 34 29.85 -8.36 4.39
N VAL A 35 29.87 -9.67 4.67
CA VAL A 35 28.94 -10.64 4.08
C VAL A 35 27.49 -10.37 4.52
N GLY A 36 27.28 -10.05 5.80
CA GLY A 36 25.96 -9.69 6.33
C GLY A 36 25.38 -8.44 5.67
N MET A 37 26.22 -7.42 5.46
CA MET A 37 25.81 -6.21 4.74
C MET A 37 25.51 -6.48 3.27
N ALA A 38 26.30 -7.32 2.60
CA ALA A 38 26.05 -7.72 1.21
C ALA A 38 24.75 -8.53 1.06
N GLY A 39 24.39 -9.35 2.07
CA GLY A 39 23.15 -10.15 2.10
C GLY A 39 21.92 -9.44 2.65
N LYS A 40 22.05 -8.23 3.19
CA LYS A 40 21.00 -7.50 3.89
C LYS A 40 19.70 -7.41 3.08
N ASP A 41 19.80 -7.03 1.81
CA ASP A 41 18.63 -6.82 0.96
C ASP A 41 17.89 -8.13 0.65
N ILE A 42 18.60 -9.22 0.50
CA ILE A 42 18.02 -10.55 0.28
C ILE A 42 17.24 -10.97 1.52
N LEU A 43 17.83 -10.84 2.70
CA LEU A 43 17.20 -11.18 3.98
C LEU A 43 15.99 -10.27 4.26
N SER A 44 16.12 -8.96 3.99
CA SER A 44 15.03 -8.01 4.14
C SER A 44 13.83 -8.40 3.28
N ASN A 45 14.03 -8.70 2.02
CA ASN A 45 12.96 -9.13 1.12
C ASN A 45 12.33 -10.45 1.54
N PHE A 46 13.14 -11.40 2.00
CA PHE A 46 12.66 -12.69 2.47
C PHE A 46 11.77 -12.54 3.72
N PHE A 47 12.21 -11.80 4.73
CA PHE A 47 11.41 -11.56 5.94
C PHE A 47 10.16 -10.75 5.65
N SER A 48 10.25 -9.74 4.78
CA SER A 48 9.07 -8.99 4.34
C SER A 48 8.06 -9.88 3.59
N GLY A 49 8.53 -10.80 2.76
CA GLY A 49 7.66 -11.79 2.11
C GLY A 49 6.93 -12.68 3.11
N ILE A 50 7.62 -13.12 4.16
CA ILE A 50 7.01 -13.88 5.26
C ILE A 50 5.94 -13.04 5.98
N MET A 51 6.24 -11.76 6.29
CA MET A 51 5.28 -10.86 6.95
C MET A 51 4.06 -10.61 6.08
N LEU A 52 4.22 -10.39 4.77
CA LEU A 52 3.09 -10.30 3.84
C LEU A 52 2.18 -11.53 3.87
N TYR A 53 2.77 -12.71 4.04
CA TYR A 53 2.00 -13.96 4.14
C TYR A 53 1.24 -14.08 5.46
N PHE A 54 1.82 -13.63 6.59
CA PHE A 54 1.17 -13.71 7.90
C PHE A 54 0.16 -12.59 8.10
N ASP A 55 0.54 -11.34 7.88
CA ASP A 55 -0.30 -10.15 8.15
C ASP A 55 -1.37 -9.95 7.08
N ARG A 56 -1.14 -10.44 5.86
CA ARG A 56 -2.06 -10.37 4.70
C ARG A 56 -2.68 -8.98 4.49
N PRO A 57 -1.90 -7.91 4.40
CA PRO A 57 -2.44 -6.60 4.06
C PRO A 57 -3.16 -6.62 2.71
N PHE A 58 -2.72 -7.49 1.83
CA PHE A 58 -3.36 -7.83 0.56
C PHE A 58 -3.14 -9.32 0.23
N SER A 59 -3.93 -9.84 -0.69
CA SER A 59 -3.88 -11.23 -1.18
C SER A 59 -3.75 -11.25 -2.70
N ILE A 60 -3.40 -12.41 -3.25
CA ILE A 60 -3.42 -12.62 -4.70
C ILE A 60 -4.85 -12.36 -5.21
N GLY A 61 -4.97 -11.55 -6.26
CA GLY A 61 -6.24 -11.08 -6.82
C GLY A 61 -6.72 -9.74 -6.27
N ASP A 62 -6.16 -9.22 -5.16
CA ASP A 62 -6.53 -7.92 -4.63
C ASP A 62 -6.00 -6.80 -5.55
N TRP A 63 -6.81 -5.78 -5.75
CA TRP A 63 -6.36 -4.51 -6.30
C TRP A 63 -5.71 -3.69 -5.19
N ILE A 64 -4.45 -3.34 -5.37
CA ILE A 64 -3.69 -2.50 -4.44
C ILE A 64 -3.19 -1.24 -5.12
N ARG A 65 -3.03 -0.21 -4.31
CA ARG A 65 -2.47 1.08 -4.71
C ARG A 65 -1.50 1.59 -3.65
N SER A 66 -0.38 2.14 -4.07
CA SER A 66 0.52 2.90 -3.21
C SER A 66 0.74 4.29 -3.82
N PRO A 67 0.16 5.34 -3.22
CA PRO A 67 0.35 6.71 -3.70
C PRO A 67 1.81 7.17 -3.61
N ASP A 68 2.54 6.66 -2.61
CA ASP A 68 3.93 7.04 -2.31
C ASP A 68 4.91 6.69 -3.44
N ARG A 69 4.61 5.63 -4.21
CA ARG A 69 5.49 5.09 -5.25
C ARG A 69 4.83 4.94 -6.61
N ASN A 70 3.62 5.43 -6.75
CA ASN A 70 2.82 5.31 -7.98
C ASN A 70 2.70 3.85 -8.45
N ILE A 71 2.53 2.94 -7.46
CA ILE A 71 2.27 1.52 -7.71
C ILE A 71 0.77 1.33 -7.69
N GLU A 72 0.20 0.77 -8.75
CA GLU A 72 -1.22 0.45 -8.81
C GLU A 72 -1.47 -0.74 -9.73
N GLY A 73 -2.32 -1.68 -9.31
CA GLY A 73 -2.70 -2.84 -10.09
C GLY A 73 -3.19 -4.00 -9.25
N THR A 74 -3.40 -5.13 -9.88
CA THR A 74 -3.86 -6.37 -9.25
C THR A 74 -2.68 -7.27 -8.90
N VAL A 75 -2.64 -7.76 -7.68
CA VAL A 75 -1.62 -8.70 -7.21
C VAL A 75 -1.78 -10.04 -7.93
N ALA A 76 -0.81 -10.38 -8.78
CA ALA A 76 -0.81 -11.63 -9.54
C ALA A 76 -0.13 -12.76 -8.78
N GLU A 77 0.97 -12.46 -8.06
CA GLU A 77 1.76 -13.45 -7.34
C GLU A 77 2.53 -12.79 -6.20
N ILE A 78 2.66 -13.47 -5.08
CA ILE A 78 3.50 -13.08 -3.96
C ILE A 78 4.60 -14.12 -3.83
N GLY A 79 5.81 -13.77 -4.30
CA GLY A 79 6.99 -14.62 -4.17
C GLY A 79 7.73 -14.38 -2.85
N TRP A 80 8.76 -15.18 -2.58
CA TRP A 80 9.56 -15.05 -1.36
C TRP A 80 10.41 -13.77 -1.31
N ARG A 81 10.73 -13.16 -2.46
CA ARG A 81 11.55 -11.95 -2.57
C ARG A 81 10.83 -10.79 -3.26
N ILE A 82 9.98 -11.09 -4.23
CA ILE A 82 9.27 -10.09 -5.05
C ILE A 82 7.80 -10.44 -5.14
N THR A 83 6.97 -9.40 -5.17
CA THR A 83 5.55 -9.49 -5.51
C THR A 83 5.34 -9.01 -6.94
N LYS A 84 4.61 -9.78 -7.74
CA LYS A 84 4.22 -9.42 -9.10
C LYS A 84 2.84 -8.80 -9.08
N ILE A 85 2.72 -7.62 -9.65
CA ILE A 85 1.47 -6.87 -9.80
C ILE A 85 1.20 -6.71 -11.30
N THR A 86 -0.02 -6.93 -11.73
CA THR A 86 -0.46 -6.63 -13.09
C THR A 86 -1.10 -5.24 -13.07
N THR A 87 -0.50 -4.28 -13.74
CA THR A 87 -1.05 -2.92 -13.88
C THR A 87 -2.29 -2.93 -14.76
N PHE A 88 -3.07 -1.85 -14.74
CA PHE A 88 -4.26 -1.72 -15.61
C PHE A 88 -3.94 -1.72 -17.11
N ASP A 89 -2.69 -1.38 -17.47
CA ASP A 89 -2.19 -1.52 -18.86
C ASP A 89 -1.75 -2.95 -19.20
N ASN A 90 -2.07 -3.94 -18.36
CA ASN A 90 -1.63 -5.34 -18.48
C ASN A 90 -0.11 -5.53 -18.49
N ARG A 91 0.64 -4.62 -17.86
CA ARG A 91 2.09 -4.76 -17.71
C ARG A 91 2.43 -5.43 -16.38
N PRO A 92 3.34 -6.40 -16.35
CA PRO A 92 3.82 -6.93 -15.09
C PRO A 92 4.75 -5.92 -14.40
N LEU A 93 4.44 -5.57 -13.17
CA LEU A 93 5.25 -4.75 -12.29
C LEU A 93 5.82 -5.66 -11.19
N TYR A 94 7.14 -5.70 -11.07
CA TYR A 94 7.83 -6.50 -10.06
C TYR A 94 8.30 -5.60 -8.92
N VAL A 95 7.76 -5.82 -7.74
CA VAL A 95 8.01 -4.99 -6.56
C VAL A 95 8.75 -5.84 -5.52
N PRO A 96 9.95 -5.41 -5.05
CA PRO A 96 10.62 -6.08 -3.94
C PRO A 96 9.75 -6.08 -2.68
N ASN A 97 9.65 -7.21 -1.98
CA ASN A 97 8.79 -7.33 -0.80
C ASN A 97 9.17 -6.36 0.32
N SER A 98 10.47 -6.08 0.48
CA SER A 98 10.96 -5.12 1.48
C SER A 98 10.42 -3.70 1.28
N LEU A 99 10.02 -3.34 0.05
CA LEU A 99 9.44 -2.03 -0.23
C LEU A 99 8.10 -1.85 0.50
N PHE A 100 7.29 -2.89 0.57
CA PHE A 100 5.98 -2.85 1.25
C PHE A 100 6.07 -2.58 2.76
N SER A 101 7.23 -2.81 3.38
CA SER A 101 7.47 -2.48 4.79
C SER A 101 7.71 -0.97 5.03
N SER A 102 7.89 -0.17 3.98
CA SER A 102 8.27 1.24 4.06
C SER A 102 7.34 2.21 3.33
N ILE A 103 6.31 1.69 2.67
CA ILE A 103 5.32 2.48 1.92
C ILE A 103 3.92 2.27 2.47
N SER A 104 3.04 3.26 2.22
CA SER A 104 1.61 3.11 2.47
C SER A 104 0.98 2.25 1.38
N VAL A 105 0.16 1.29 1.77
CA VAL A 105 -0.59 0.44 0.83
C VAL A 105 -2.08 0.59 1.10
N GLU A 106 -2.80 1.07 0.11
CA GLU A 106 -4.25 1.06 0.06
C GLU A 106 -4.72 -0.22 -0.62
N ASN A 107 -5.79 -0.81 -0.12
CA ASN A 107 -6.44 -1.96 -0.74
C ASN A 107 -7.88 -1.62 -1.15
N PRO A 108 -8.08 -1.01 -2.33
CA PRO A 108 -9.40 -0.69 -2.82
C PRO A 108 -10.28 -1.94 -3.05
N GLY A 109 -9.66 -3.11 -3.25
CA GLY A 109 -10.38 -4.39 -3.36
C GLY A 109 -11.12 -4.79 -2.07
N ARG A 110 -10.71 -4.25 -0.91
CA ARG A 110 -11.34 -4.50 0.41
C ARG A 110 -12.13 -3.30 0.92
N MET A 111 -12.42 -2.29 0.09
CA MET A 111 -13.26 -1.17 0.51
C MET A 111 -14.68 -1.65 0.83
N THR A 112 -15.29 -1.07 1.85
CA THR A 112 -16.65 -1.40 2.28
C THR A 112 -17.71 -0.58 1.55
N ASN A 113 -17.36 0.64 1.18
CA ASN A 113 -18.25 1.60 0.53
C ASN A 113 -17.47 2.37 -0.54
N ARG A 114 -18.11 2.69 -1.64
CA ARG A 114 -17.53 3.58 -2.65
C ARG A 114 -17.96 5.02 -2.37
N ARG A 115 -16.98 5.91 -2.26
CA ARG A 115 -17.20 7.33 -2.12
C ARG A 115 -17.58 7.95 -3.47
N ILE A 116 -18.66 8.69 -3.50
CA ILE A 116 -19.06 9.57 -4.60
C ILE A 116 -18.77 11.00 -4.16
N THR A 117 -17.92 11.68 -4.88
CA THR A 117 -17.66 13.12 -4.71
C THR A 117 -17.82 13.76 -6.06
N THR A 118 -18.82 14.61 -6.21
CA THR A 118 -19.08 15.29 -7.47
C THR A 118 -19.57 16.72 -7.22
N THR A 119 -19.42 17.56 -8.23
CA THR A 119 -19.88 18.94 -8.21
C THR A 119 -20.92 19.12 -9.28
N ILE A 120 -22.08 19.69 -8.91
CA ILE A 120 -23.18 20.03 -9.80
C ILE A 120 -23.18 21.55 -9.98
N GLY A 121 -23.02 22.03 -11.19
CA GLY A 121 -23.10 23.46 -11.52
C GLY A 121 -24.53 23.87 -11.82
N LEU A 122 -25.01 24.90 -11.12
CA LEU A 122 -26.29 25.57 -11.42
C LEU A 122 -26.01 26.89 -12.14
N ARG A 123 -26.98 27.34 -12.93
CA ARG A 123 -26.89 28.65 -13.60
C ARG A 123 -27.07 29.79 -12.58
N TYR A 124 -26.42 30.91 -12.81
CA TYR A 124 -26.57 32.09 -11.95
C TYR A 124 -28.02 32.62 -11.91
N GLU A 125 -28.77 32.44 -13.00
CA GLU A 125 -30.21 32.81 -13.07
C GLU A 125 -31.04 32.06 -12.03
N ASP A 126 -30.63 30.87 -11.62
CA ASP A 126 -31.32 30.03 -10.61
C ASP A 126 -30.79 30.23 -9.20
N ALA A 127 -30.00 31.29 -8.94
CA ALA A 127 -29.39 31.57 -7.63
C ALA A 127 -30.42 31.57 -6.47
N ALA A 128 -31.57 32.12 -6.69
CA ALA A 128 -32.64 32.13 -5.69
C ALA A 128 -33.17 30.74 -5.30
N LYS A 129 -32.94 29.73 -6.15
CA LYS A 129 -33.41 28.36 -5.95
C LYS A 129 -32.35 27.42 -5.36
N VAL A 130 -31.09 27.87 -5.19
CA VAL A 130 -30.00 27.05 -4.70
C VAL A 130 -30.30 26.29 -3.44
N GLY A 131 -30.90 26.98 -2.46
CA GLY A 131 -31.30 26.36 -1.17
C GLY A 131 -32.32 25.24 -1.34
N VAL A 132 -33.33 25.46 -2.18
CA VAL A 132 -34.37 24.45 -2.46
C VAL A 132 -33.79 23.25 -3.20
N ILE A 133 -32.90 23.49 -4.16
CA ILE A 133 -32.23 22.42 -4.93
C ILE A 133 -31.33 21.59 -4.03
N VAL A 134 -30.52 22.22 -3.17
CA VAL A 134 -29.64 21.53 -2.21
C VAL A 134 -30.47 20.61 -1.31
N GLU A 135 -31.63 21.10 -0.80
CA GLU A 135 -32.47 20.27 0.08
C GLU A 135 -33.14 19.13 -0.70
N ALA A 136 -33.61 19.39 -1.90
CA ALA A 136 -34.21 18.35 -2.75
C ALA A 136 -33.19 17.24 -3.12
N VAL A 137 -31.94 17.61 -3.46
CA VAL A 137 -30.89 16.64 -3.72
C VAL A 137 -30.53 15.86 -2.45
N ARG A 138 -30.44 16.51 -1.30
CA ARG A 138 -30.20 15.87 -0.01
C ARG A 138 -31.27 14.84 0.32
N GLU A 139 -32.54 15.20 0.19
CA GLU A 139 -33.69 14.33 0.43
C GLU A 139 -33.73 13.15 -0.56
N MET A 140 -33.43 13.39 -1.84
CA MET A 140 -33.32 12.34 -2.84
C MET A 140 -32.26 11.32 -2.44
N LEU A 141 -31.08 11.78 -2.05
CA LEU A 141 -29.95 10.89 -1.66
C LEU A 141 -30.25 10.15 -0.34
N LYS A 142 -30.92 10.78 0.63
CA LYS A 142 -31.35 10.11 1.86
C LYS A 142 -32.33 8.96 1.59
N ASN A 143 -33.19 9.11 0.62
CA ASN A 143 -34.19 8.10 0.27
C ASN A 143 -33.70 7.10 -0.79
N HIS A 144 -32.49 7.29 -1.35
CA HIS A 144 -31.98 6.44 -2.41
C HIS A 144 -31.48 5.09 -1.87
N PRO A 145 -31.95 3.95 -2.39
CA PRO A 145 -31.65 2.63 -1.83
C PRO A 145 -30.17 2.25 -1.90
N ALA A 146 -29.42 2.76 -2.90
CA ALA A 146 -28.01 2.46 -3.08
C ALA A 146 -27.08 3.29 -2.17
N ILE A 147 -27.57 4.34 -1.51
CA ILE A 147 -26.77 5.20 -0.64
C ILE A 147 -26.79 4.66 0.79
N ASP A 148 -25.61 4.57 1.42
CA ASP A 148 -25.47 4.13 2.81
C ASP A 148 -25.71 5.31 3.75
N GLN A 149 -26.84 5.31 4.41
CA GLN A 149 -27.28 6.36 5.35
C GLN A 149 -26.49 6.36 6.67
N ARG A 150 -25.71 5.33 6.94
CA ARG A 150 -24.82 5.26 8.12
C ARG A 150 -23.53 6.03 7.92
N GLN A 151 -23.22 6.36 6.66
CA GLN A 151 -22.04 7.10 6.26
C GLN A 151 -22.36 8.59 6.09
N THR A 152 -21.32 9.41 6.06
CA THR A 152 -21.45 10.85 5.88
C THR A 152 -22.13 11.17 4.53
N LEU A 153 -23.20 11.97 4.57
CA LEU A 153 -23.87 12.52 3.41
C LEU A 153 -23.87 14.03 3.50
N LEU A 154 -23.21 14.68 2.56
CA LEU A 154 -23.09 16.14 2.49
C LEU A 154 -23.59 16.63 1.13
N VAL A 155 -24.47 17.61 1.17
CA VAL A 155 -24.92 18.36 -0.01
C VAL A 155 -24.98 19.82 0.39
N TYR A 156 -24.16 20.66 -0.20
CA TYR A 156 -24.13 22.06 0.11
C TYR A 156 -23.57 22.90 -1.04
N PHE A 157 -23.94 24.18 -1.06
CA PHE A 157 -23.31 25.14 -1.94
C PHE A 157 -21.84 25.33 -1.54
N ASN A 158 -20.95 25.16 -2.51
CA ASN A 158 -19.50 25.12 -2.28
C ASN A 158 -18.76 26.35 -2.83
N GLN A 159 -19.13 26.83 -4.02
CA GLN A 159 -18.34 27.82 -4.72
C GLN A 159 -19.15 28.60 -5.75
N PHE A 160 -18.86 29.90 -5.84
CA PHE A 160 -19.16 30.71 -7.01
C PHE A 160 -18.06 30.48 -8.04
N ALA A 161 -18.38 29.79 -9.14
CA ALA A 161 -17.45 29.57 -10.25
C ALA A 161 -17.72 30.58 -11.39
N ASP A 162 -16.82 30.62 -12.38
CA ASP A 162 -16.90 31.63 -13.46
C ASP A 162 -18.22 31.63 -14.23
N SER A 163 -18.84 30.47 -14.38
CA SER A 163 -20.09 30.31 -15.14
C SER A 163 -21.16 29.49 -14.42
N SER A 164 -20.96 29.10 -13.15
CA SER A 164 -21.89 28.28 -12.40
C SER A 164 -21.82 28.49 -10.90
N LEU A 165 -22.92 28.20 -10.24
CA LEU A 165 -23.04 28.06 -8.81
C LEU A 165 -22.83 26.59 -8.46
N ASN A 166 -21.74 26.25 -7.82
CA ASN A 166 -21.34 24.87 -7.58
C ASN A 166 -21.92 24.32 -6.28
N ILE A 167 -22.64 23.22 -6.40
CA ILE A 167 -23.11 22.41 -5.28
C ILE A 167 -22.24 21.17 -5.18
N MET A 168 -21.60 20.94 -4.03
CA MET A 168 -20.85 19.73 -3.75
C MET A 168 -21.80 18.65 -3.22
N VAL A 169 -21.67 17.47 -3.81
CA VAL A 169 -22.31 16.25 -3.34
C VAL A 169 -21.24 15.27 -2.88
N TYR A 170 -21.37 14.80 -1.67
CA TYR A 170 -20.46 13.83 -1.07
C TYR A 170 -21.28 12.75 -0.36
N CYS A 171 -21.19 11.52 -0.81
CA CYS A 171 -21.92 10.40 -0.23
C CYS A 171 -21.20 9.07 -0.46
N PHE A 172 -21.69 8.02 0.16
CA PHE A 172 -21.14 6.67 0.03
C PHE A 172 -22.22 5.70 -0.43
N THR A 173 -21.85 4.80 -1.34
CA THR A 173 -22.74 3.72 -1.76
C THR A 173 -22.68 2.55 -0.78
N LYS A 174 -23.72 1.71 -0.75
CA LYS A 174 -23.76 0.46 0.03
C LYS A 174 -22.90 -0.63 -0.59
N THR A 175 -22.63 -0.54 -1.88
CA THR A 175 -21.86 -1.53 -2.64
C THR A 175 -20.59 -0.89 -3.21
N THR A 176 -19.62 -1.72 -3.55
CA THR A 176 -18.36 -1.32 -4.16
C THR A 176 -18.32 -1.59 -5.67
N VAL A 177 -19.38 -2.19 -6.19
CA VAL A 177 -19.56 -2.53 -7.61
C VAL A 177 -20.15 -1.34 -8.37
#